data_d7cb648ba2f16a560682d1ee07808fcf
#
_entry.id   d7cb648ba2f16a560682d1ee07808fcf
#
_cell.length_a   1.000
_cell.length_b   1.000
_cell.length_c   1.000
_cell.angle_alpha   90.00
_cell.angle_beta   90.00
_cell.angle_gamma   90.00
#
_symmetry.space_group_name_H-M   'P 1'
#
loop_
_entity.id
_entity.type
_entity.pdbx_description
1 polymer ?
#
loop_
_entity_poly.entity_id
_entity_poly.type
_entity_poly.pdbx_seq_one_letter_code
_entity_poly.pdbx_strand_id
1 'polypeptide(L)'
;MLENLDLDLWLDQSLVQRQNQLKADFLDLFEQLGNSVTNKELTHFFSNSKGKKISKGNQLQGFPYFVLDLIRDFELDSGCNIRFVSWFGHGLFCCVFFGKNLKFPSQPFLDSGFHLGNAHTPWDLPAQLEWLEKTESIRSSEQEAKLWIKKILLPTNKKQGLQLLEAEVNKILQVKPISRIKI
;
A
#
# COMPACT_ATOMS: atom_id res chain seq x y z
N MET A 1 5.34 -8.58 -32.88
CA MET A 1 6.48 -9.31 -32.27
C MET A 1 7.75 -8.60 -32.70
N LEU A 2 8.69 -8.37 -31.78
CA LEU A 2 9.99 -7.83 -32.15
C LEU A 2 10.75 -8.97 -32.86
N GLU A 3 11.17 -8.77 -34.11
CA GLU A 3 11.90 -9.77 -34.88
C GLU A 3 13.37 -9.91 -34.42
N ASN A 4 13.89 -8.92 -33.70
CA ASN A 4 15.26 -8.86 -33.25
C ASN A 4 15.35 -8.70 -31.72
N LEU A 5 16.41 -9.23 -31.11
CA LEU A 5 16.76 -8.98 -29.72
C LEU A 5 17.37 -7.58 -29.58
N ASP A 6 16.95 -6.85 -28.54
CA ASP A 6 17.55 -5.56 -28.18
C ASP A 6 18.85 -5.82 -27.36
N LEU A 7 19.93 -6.10 -28.08
CA LEU A 7 21.21 -6.42 -27.47
C LEU A 7 21.87 -5.20 -26.81
N ASP A 8 21.58 -3.99 -27.27
CA ASP A 8 22.10 -2.76 -26.67
C ASP A 8 21.51 -2.57 -25.28
N LEU A 9 20.19 -2.75 -25.13
CA LEU A 9 19.53 -2.73 -23.83
C LEU A 9 20.03 -3.86 -22.92
N TRP A 10 20.20 -5.07 -23.47
CA TRP A 10 20.67 -6.23 -22.68
C TRP A 10 22.08 -6.03 -22.14
N LEU A 11 22.96 -5.35 -22.88
CA LEU A 11 24.35 -5.09 -22.52
C LEU A 11 24.55 -3.77 -21.74
N ASP A 12 23.50 -2.99 -21.51
CA ASP A 12 23.58 -1.74 -20.76
C ASP A 12 23.79 -1.99 -19.26
N GLN A 13 25.06 -2.17 -18.88
CA GLN A 13 25.45 -2.38 -17.48
C GLN A 13 25.01 -1.23 -16.57
N SER A 14 25.05 0.02 -17.05
CA SER A 14 24.68 1.21 -16.28
C SER A 14 23.19 1.17 -15.91
N LEU A 15 22.34 0.85 -16.88
CA LEU A 15 20.90 0.71 -16.65
C LEU A 15 20.61 -0.39 -15.64
N VAL A 16 21.22 -1.57 -15.82
CA VAL A 16 21.03 -2.72 -14.91
C VAL A 16 21.49 -2.38 -13.49
N GLN A 17 22.65 -1.74 -13.34
CA GLN A 17 23.16 -1.34 -12.02
C GLN A 17 22.25 -0.31 -11.33
N ARG A 18 21.78 0.70 -12.07
CA ARG A 18 20.86 1.72 -11.53
C ARG A 18 19.53 1.09 -11.10
N GLN A 19 18.97 0.16 -11.87
CA GLN A 19 17.76 -0.56 -11.49
C GLN A 19 17.96 -1.41 -10.22
N ASN A 20 19.09 -2.11 -10.12
CA ASN A 20 19.38 -2.92 -8.94
C ASN A 20 19.60 -2.06 -7.69
N GLN A 21 20.28 -0.91 -7.83
CA GLN A 21 20.45 0.05 -6.74
C GLN A 21 19.07 0.59 -6.27
N LEU A 22 18.21 0.98 -7.20
CA LEU A 22 16.87 1.47 -6.87
C LEU A 22 16.03 0.40 -6.13
N LYS A 23 16.13 -0.87 -6.53
CA LYS A 23 15.49 -1.99 -5.82
C LYS A 23 16.01 -2.13 -4.39
N ALA A 24 17.34 -2.05 -4.21
CA ALA A 24 17.97 -2.08 -2.88
C ALA A 24 17.51 -0.88 -2.02
N ASP A 25 17.43 0.30 -2.60
CA ASP A 25 16.98 1.51 -1.92
C ASP A 25 15.52 1.41 -1.44
N PHE A 26 14.62 0.83 -2.22
CA PHE A 26 13.23 0.59 -1.80
C PHE A 26 13.11 -0.48 -0.72
N LEU A 27 13.91 -1.54 -0.77
CA LEU A 27 13.94 -2.54 0.31
C LEU A 27 14.42 -1.93 1.62
N ASP A 28 15.53 -1.18 1.59
CA ASP A 28 16.05 -0.45 2.75
C ASP A 28 15.01 0.53 3.32
N LEU A 29 14.33 1.29 2.46
CA LEU A 29 13.26 2.21 2.86
C LEU A 29 12.11 1.47 3.57
N PHE A 30 11.69 0.32 3.05
CA PHE A 30 10.63 -0.49 3.64
C PHE A 30 11.06 -1.15 4.96
N GLU A 31 12.31 -1.59 5.06
CA GLU A 31 12.88 -2.11 6.31
C GLU A 31 12.92 -1.02 7.38
N GLN A 32 13.41 0.17 7.06
CA GLN A 32 13.43 1.30 7.98
C GLN A 32 12.03 1.70 8.42
N LEU A 33 11.07 1.84 7.49
CA LEU A 33 9.67 2.12 7.81
C LEU A 33 9.06 1.03 8.69
N GLY A 34 9.29 -0.24 8.34
CA GLY A 34 8.83 -1.37 9.15
C GLY A 34 9.40 -1.35 10.57
N ASN A 35 10.66 -0.92 10.75
CA ASN A 35 11.33 -0.84 12.03
C ASN A 35 10.92 0.38 12.86
N SER A 36 10.54 1.50 12.22
CA SER A 36 10.13 2.72 12.92
C SER A 36 8.76 2.59 13.62
N VAL A 37 7.92 1.64 13.18
CA VAL A 37 6.60 1.39 13.78
C VAL A 37 6.68 0.16 14.71
N THR A 38 6.33 0.33 15.98
CA THR A 38 6.41 -0.77 16.95
C THR A 38 5.27 -1.78 16.80
N ASN A 39 5.51 -3.03 17.16
CA ASN A 39 4.43 -4.04 17.18
C ASN A 39 3.32 -3.65 18.17
N LYS A 40 3.64 -2.94 19.25
CA LYS A 40 2.66 -2.46 20.23
C LYS A 40 1.68 -1.47 19.61
N GLU A 41 2.16 -0.52 18.80
CA GLU A 41 1.29 0.43 18.07
C GLU A 41 0.37 -0.30 17.09
N LEU A 42 0.92 -1.24 16.33
CA LEU A 42 0.16 -2.01 15.36
C LEU A 42 -0.90 -2.90 16.02
N THR A 43 -0.56 -3.58 17.12
CA THR A 43 -1.53 -4.42 17.86
C THR A 43 -2.55 -3.59 18.63
N HIS A 44 -2.21 -2.36 19.04
CA HIS A 44 -3.18 -1.42 19.60
C HIS A 44 -4.21 -0.98 18.57
N PHE A 45 -3.79 -0.76 17.32
CA PHE A 45 -4.68 -0.43 16.20
C PHE A 45 -5.53 -1.64 15.77
N PHE A 46 -4.91 -2.82 15.64
CA PHE A 46 -5.56 -4.06 15.23
C PHE A 46 -4.91 -5.27 15.90
N SER A 47 -5.57 -5.84 16.91
CA SER A 47 -5.02 -6.89 17.78
C SER A 47 -4.72 -8.22 17.07
N ASN A 48 -5.45 -8.54 16.00
CA ASN A 48 -5.34 -9.81 15.27
C ASN A 48 -4.31 -9.79 14.15
N SER A 49 -3.44 -8.77 14.08
CA SER A 49 -2.42 -8.68 13.05
C SER A 49 -1.46 -9.87 13.08
N LYS A 50 -1.23 -10.50 11.94
CA LYS A 50 -0.23 -11.58 11.74
C LYS A 50 1.21 -11.04 11.64
N GLY A 51 1.43 -9.79 12.03
CA GLY A 51 2.72 -9.11 12.03
C GLY A 51 3.15 -8.54 10.70
N LYS A 52 4.29 -7.83 10.72
CA LYS A 52 4.89 -7.16 9.56
C LYS A 52 5.52 -8.15 8.60
N LYS A 53 5.49 -7.85 7.29
CA LYS A 53 6.15 -8.65 6.26
C LYS A 53 6.56 -7.80 5.07
N ILE A 54 7.78 -8.00 4.58
CA ILE A 54 8.19 -7.53 3.26
C ILE A 54 8.13 -8.71 2.29
N SER A 55 7.51 -8.48 1.14
CA SER A 55 7.39 -9.44 0.04
C SER A 55 7.83 -8.77 -1.26
N LYS A 56 8.30 -9.56 -2.22
CA LYS A 56 8.73 -9.08 -3.54
C LYS A 56 8.31 -10.05 -4.63
N GLY A 57 8.06 -9.50 -5.82
CA GLY A 57 7.72 -10.26 -7.01
C GLY A 57 8.13 -9.52 -8.29
N ASN A 58 7.99 -10.17 -9.43
CA ASN A 58 8.47 -9.68 -10.73
C ASN A 58 7.37 -9.60 -11.79
N GLN A 59 6.13 -9.98 -11.48
CA GLN A 59 5.08 -10.23 -12.46
C GLN A 59 3.79 -9.45 -12.22
N LEU A 60 3.89 -8.27 -11.59
CA LEU A 60 2.73 -7.39 -11.51
C LEU A 60 2.61 -6.65 -12.86
N GLN A 61 1.78 -7.18 -13.76
CA GLN A 61 1.71 -6.75 -15.18
C GLN A 61 3.09 -6.71 -15.87
N GLY A 62 3.96 -7.69 -15.56
CA GLY A 62 5.32 -7.77 -16.13
C GLY A 62 6.37 -6.89 -15.44
N PHE A 63 6.02 -6.15 -14.39
CA PHE A 63 6.95 -5.28 -13.67
C PHE A 63 7.30 -5.83 -12.29
N PRO A 64 8.53 -5.55 -11.80
CA PRO A 64 8.91 -5.83 -10.42
C PRO A 64 8.08 -5.01 -9.43
N TYR A 65 7.84 -5.59 -8.26
CA TYR A 65 7.18 -4.89 -7.16
C TYR A 65 7.66 -5.37 -5.79
N PHE A 66 7.55 -4.50 -4.80
CA PHE A 66 7.78 -4.82 -3.39
C PHE A 66 6.55 -4.42 -2.59
N VAL A 67 6.25 -5.19 -1.56
CA VAL A 67 5.16 -4.93 -0.63
C VAL A 67 5.69 -4.95 0.78
N LEU A 68 5.40 -3.88 1.53
CA LEU A 68 5.51 -3.88 2.98
C LEU A 68 4.09 -3.95 3.56
N ASP A 69 3.75 -5.06 4.20
CA ASP A 69 2.58 -5.17 5.04
C ASP A 69 2.96 -4.79 6.48
N LEU A 70 2.38 -3.74 7.04
CA LEU A 70 2.54 -3.35 8.45
C LEU A 70 1.53 -4.09 9.33
N ILE A 71 0.27 -4.11 8.94
CA ILE A 71 -0.80 -4.94 9.52
C ILE A 71 -1.21 -5.95 8.47
N ARG A 72 -1.34 -7.21 8.86
CA ARG A 72 -1.59 -8.29 7.94
C ARG A 72 -2.65 -9.24 8.45
N ASP A 73 -3.88 -8.96 8.05
CA ASP A 73 -4.99 -9.88 8.14
C ASP A 73 -5.89 -9.67 6.92
N PHE A 74 -6.06 -10.72 6.11
CA PHE A 74 -6.71 -10.66 4.80
C PHE A 74 -8.16 -11.15 4.80
N GLU A 75 -8.73 -11.37 5.99
CA GLU A 75 -10.11 -11.80 6.11
C GLU A 75 -11.06 -10.70 5.65
N LEU A 76 -11.94 -11.01 4.68
CA LEU A 76 -12.84 -10.02 4.07
C LEU A 76 -13.87 -9.46 5.05
N ASP A 77 -14.23 -10.24 6.06
CA ASP A 77 -15.24 -9.85 7.04
C ASP A 77 -14.65 -9.09 8.23
N SER A 78 -13.55 -9.55 8.77
CA SER A 78 -12.99 -9.07 10.04
C SER A 78 -11.54 -8.61 9.96
N GLY A 79 -10.90 -8.74 8.80
CA GLY A 79 -9.49 -8.44 8.62
C GLY A 79 -9.18 -6.95 8.52
N CYS A 80 -7.93 -6.62 8.77
CA CYS A 80 -7.35 -5.31 8.54
C CYS A 80 -5.99 -5.47 7.89
N ASN A 81 -5.72 -4.69 6.84
CA ASN A 81 -4.41 -4.68 6.22
C ASN A 81 -3.97 -3.23 5.97
N ILE A 82 -2.73 -2.92 6.33
CA ILE A 82 -2.06 -1.67 5.97
C ILE A 82 -0.80 -2.06 5.21
N ARG A 83 -0.74 -1.67 3.93
CA ARG A 83 0.37 -2.02 3.05
C ARG A 83 0.86 -0.86 2.21
N PHE A 84 2.16 -0.89 1.95
CA PHE A 84 2.79 -0.07 0.93
C PHE A 84 3.22 -0.97 -0.23
N VAL A 85 2.93 -0.55 -1.46
CA VAL A 85 3.31 -1.27 -2.68
C VAL A 85 4.17 -0.35 -3.53
N SER A 86 5.45 -0.68 -3.67
CA SER A 86 6.34 -0.08 -4.67
C SER A 86 6.20 -0.89 -5.96
N TRP A 87 5.52 -0.35 -6.95
CA TRP A 87 5.33 -0.96 -8.25
C TRP A 87 6.21 -0.22 -9.26
N PHE A 88 7.27 -0.86 -9.70
CA PHE A 88 8.25 -0.25 -10.59
C PHE A 88 7.59 0.15 -11.91
N GLY A 89 7.91 1.36 -12.40
CA GLY A 89 7.25 1.96 -13.55
C GLY A 89 5.91 2.67 -13.26
N HIS A 90 5.26 2.41 -12.10
CA HIS A 90 3.94 2.94 -11.77
C HIS A 90 3.93 3.85 -10.53
N GLY A 91 4.77 3.55 -9.53
CA GLY A 91 4.93 4.38 -8.34
C GLY A 91 4.79 3.63 -7.03
N LEU A 92 4.61 4.41 -5.96
CA LEU A 92 4.39 3.91 -4.60
C LEU A 92 2.93 4.16 -4.19
N PHE A 93 2.30 3.13 -3.66
CA PHE A 93 0.91 3.16 -3.22
C PHE A 93 0.81 2.75 -1.76
N CYS A 94 -0.03 3.45 -1.00
CA CYS A 94 -0.48 3.03 0.32
C CYS A 94 -1.92 2.53 0.21
N CYS A 95 -2.16 1.31 0.67
CA CYS A 95 -3.47 0.67 0.68
C CYS A 95 -3.86 0.32 2.12
N VAL A 96 -5.08 0.69 2.52
CA VAL A 96 -5.64 0.38 3.83
C VAL A 96 -6.97 -0.33 3.62
N PHE A 97 -7.04 -1.57 4.05
CA PHE A 97 -8.23 -2.40 3.96
C PHE A 97 -8.87 -2.62 5.32
N PHE A 98 -10.18 -2.49 5.38
CA PHE A 98 -11.02 -2.86 6.52
C PHE A 98 -12.10 -3.82 6.07
N GLY A 99 -12.17 -4.97 6.71
CA GLY A 99 -13.25 -5.94 6.52
C GLY A 99 -14.60 -5.35 6.90
N LYS A 100 -15.68 -5.91 6.36
CA LYS A 100 -17.05 -5.35 6.48
C LYS A 100 -17.55 -5.20 7.93
N ASN A 101 -16.98 -5.99 8.88
CA ASN A 101 -17.35 -5.89 10.31
C ASN A 101 -16.56 -4.81 11.06
N LEU A 102 -15.53 -4.23 10.43
CA LEU A 102 -14.74 -3.15 11.00
C LEU A 102 -15.32 -1.79 10.56
N LYS A 103 -15.67 -0.97 11.52
CA LYS A 103 -16.26 0.35 11.26
C LYS A 103 -15.24 1.43 11.57
N PHE A 104 -14.71 2.05 10.53
CA PHE A 104 -13.81 3.20 10.61
C PHE A 104 -14.44 4.40 9.90
N PRO A 105 -14.24 5.64 10.40
CA PRO A 105 -14.75 6.83 9.74
C PRO A 105 -14.04 7.01 8.38
N SER A 106 -14.80 7.40 7.37
CA SER A 106 -14.27 7.62 6.02
C SER A 106 -13.54 8.97 5.90
N GLN A 107 -14.02 9.98 6.61
CA GLN A 107 -13.56 11.36 6.46
C GLN A 107 -12.05 11.54 6.68
N PRO A 108 -11.39 10.95 7.71
CA PRO A 108 -9.95 11.08 7.89
C PRO A 108 -9.12 10.55 6.73
N PHE A 109 -9.61 9.51 6.04
CA PHE A 109 -8.93 8.97 4.85
C PHE A 109 -9.10 9.92 3.66
N LEU A 110 -10.29 10.44 3.42
CA LEU A 110 -10.56 11.43 2.37
C LEU A 110 -9.73 12.70 2.58
N ASP A 111 -9.71 13.24 3.80
CA ASP A 111 -8.92 14.43 4.16
C ASP A 111 -7.42 14.20 4.01
N SER A 112 -6.97 12.95 4.14
CA SER A 112 -5.58 12.54 3.93
C SER A 112 -5.24 12.22 2.48
N GLY A 113 -6.18 12.41 1.54
CA GLY A 113 -5.99 12.18 0.10
C GLY A 113 -6.04 10.71 -0.32
N PHE A 114 -6.70 9.86 0.47
CA PHE A 114 -7.04 8.51 0.03
C PHE A 114 -8.30 8.52 -0.81
N HIS A 115 -8.36 7.60 -1.74
CA HIS A 115 -9.53 7.31 -2.57
C HIS A 115 -10.12 5.96 -2.18
N LEU A 116 -11.45 5.85 -2.27
CA LEU A 116 -12.13 4.59 -2.04
C LEU A 116 -11.96 3.67 -3.25
N GLY A 117 -11.37 2.50 -3.03
CA GLY A 117 -11.21 1.45 -4.05
C GLY A 117 -12.36 0.45 -4.06
N ASN A 118 -12.26 -0.52 -4.95
CA ASN A 118 -13.18 -1.64 -5.03
C ASN A 118 -12.81 -2.73 -4.00
N ALA A 119 -13.59 -2.87 -2.95
CA ALA A 119 -13.33 -3.85 -1.89
C ALA A 119 -13.61 -5.31 -2.28
N HIS A 120 -14.20 -5.58 -3.46
CA HIS A 120 -14.40 -6.95 -3.95
C HIS A 120 -13.11 -7.60 -4.45
N THR A 121 -12.14 -6.79 -4.90
CA THR A 121 -10.82 -7.26 -5.35
C THR A 121 -9.68 -6.52 -4.65
N PRO A 122 -9.63 -6.49 -3.30
CA PRO A 122 -8.78 -5.56 -2.56
C PRO A 122 -7.28 -5.78 -2.76
N TRP A 123 -6.89 -6.94 -3.31
CA TRP A 123 -5.48 -7.31 -3.49
C TRP A 123 -4.98 -7.16 -4.92
N ASP A 124 -5.86 -6.85 -5.87
CA ASP A 124 -5.55 -6.62 -7.28
C ASP A 124 -5.30 -5.13 -7.54
N LEU A 125 -4.09 -4.66 -7.25
CA LEU A 125 -3.73 -3.25 -7.42
C LEU A 125 -3.95 -2.72 -8.84
N PRO A 126 -3.60 -3.44 -9.94
CA PRO A 126 -3.94 -3.01 -11.29
C PRO A 126 -5.44 -2.74 -11.48
N ALA A 127 -6.29 -3.67 -11.07
CA ALA A 127 -7.75 -3.49 -11.16
C ALA A 127 -8.24 -2.31 -10.32
N GLN A 128 -7.59 -2.04 -9.18
CA GLN A 128 -7.91 -0.88 -8.35
C GLN A 128 -7.59 0.45 -9.05
N LEU A 129 -6.46 0.54 -9.75
CA LEU A 129 -6.10 1.77 -10.46
C LEU A 129 -7.03 2.03 -11.63
N GLU A 130 -7.40 1.01 -12.40
CA GLU A 130 -8.42 1.14 -13.45
C GLU A 130 -9.78 1.57 -12.88
N TRP A 131 -10.15 1.04 -11.71
CA TRP A 131 -11.37 1.43 -11.01
C TRP A 131 -11.37 2.91 -10.65
N LEU A 132 -10.27 3.42 -10.09
CA LEU A 132 -10.13 4.82 -9.69
C LEU A 132 -10.19 5.78 -10.90
N GLU A 133 -9.65 5.38 -12.05
CA GLU A 133 -9.69 6.18 -13.28
C GLU A 133 -11.11 6.27 -13.88
N LYS A 134 -11.92 5.23 -13.70
CA LYS A 134 -13.27 5.14 -14.29
C LYS A 134 -14.37 5.73 -13.40
N THR A 135 -14.05 6.06 -12.15
CA THR A 135 -15.07 6.33 -11.14
C THR A 135 -14.90 7.72 -10.53
N GLU A 136 -15.80 8.66 -10.91
CA GLU A 136 -15.77 10.05 -10.42
C GLU A 136 -16.24 10.22 -8.98
N SER A 137 -17.06 9.33 -8.45
CA SER A 137 -17.44 9.30 -7.02
C SER A 137 -18.30 8.07 -6.70
N ILE A 138 -17.83 7.18 -5.82
CA ILE A 138 -18.63 6.07 -5.34
C ILE A 138 -19.00 6.31 -3.88
N ARG A 139 -20.30 6.21 -3.60
CA ARG A 139 -20.81 6.05 -2.25
C ARG A 139 -20.72 4.56 -1.90
N SER A 140 -19.78 4.20 -1.02
CA SER A 140 -19.79 2.85 -0.43
C SER A 140 -21.01 2.72 0.48
N SER A 141 -21.66 1.56 0.45
CA SER A 141 -22.62 1.25 1.51
C SER A 141 -21.88 1.13 2.85
N GLU A 142 -22.49 1.52 3.95
CA GLU A 142 -21.88 1.41 5.29
C GLU A 142 -21.64 -0.04 5.73
N GLN A 143 -22.20 -1.01 5.00
CA GLN A 143 -22.18 -2.43 5.31
C GLN A 143 -21.11 -3.24 4.56
N GLU A 144 -20.36 -2.60 3.66
CA GLU A 144 -19.32 -3.27 2.87
C GLU A 144 -17.92 -3.08 3.47
N ALA A 145 -17.01 -4.01 3.12
CA ALA A 145 -15.58 -3.82 3.33
C ALA A 145 -15.11 -2.54 2.64
N LYS A 146 -14.10 -1.90 3.18
CA LYS A 146 -13.56 -0.65 2.62
C LYS A 146 -12.09 -0.81 2.28
N LEU A 147 -11.73 -0.43 1.07
CA LEU A 147 -10.36 -0.31 0.62
C LEU A 147 -10.05 1.16 0.33
N TRP A 148 -9.04 1.68 1.00
CA TRP A 148 -8.52 3.02 0.79
C TRP A 148 -7.18 2.96 0.08
N ILE A 149 -7.01 3.74 -0.98
CA ILE A 149 -5.80 3.74 -1.80
C ILE A 149 -5.31 5.18 -1.95
N LYS A 150 -4.00 5.36 -1.80
CA LYS A 150 -3.33 6.63 -2.03
C LYS A 150 -2.03 6.41 -2.79
N LYS A 151 -1.82 7.14 -3.87
CA LYS A 151 -0.51 7.23 -4.52
C LYS A 151 0.37 8.17 -3.73
N ILE A 152 1.59 7.72 -3.38
CA ILE A 152 2.56 8.49 -2.62
C ILE A 152 3.60 9.08 -3.58
N LEU A 153 3.75 10.38 -3.57
CA LEU A 153 4.81 11.07 -4.30
C LEU A 153 6.04 11.16 -3.41
N LEU A 154 7.01 10.27 -3.64
CA LEU A 154 8.26 10.27 -2.88
C LEU A 154 9.18 11.41 -3.32
N PRO A 155 9.80 12.14 -2.38
CA PRO A 155 10.93 12.99 -2.69
C PRO A 155 12.16 12.13 -3.05
N THR A 156 13.10 12.71 -3.81
CA THR A 156 14.33 12.01 -4.20
C THR A 156 15.27 11.75 -3.02
N ASN A 157 15.18 12.53 -1.96
CA ASN A 157 15.95 12.33 -0.74
C ASN A 157 15.35 11.23 0.11
N LYS A 158 16.10 10.15 0.37
CA LYS A 158 15.64 8.98 1.12
C LYS A 158 15.14 9.30 2.54
N LYS A 159 15.85 10.18 3.27
CA LYS A 159 15.47 10.58 4.63
C LYS A 159 14.11 11.29 4.64
N GLN A 160 13.91 12.21 3.70
CA GLN A 160 12.62 12.88 3.56
C GLN A 160 11.52 11.91 3.12
N GLY A 161 11.86 10.94 2.26
CA GLY A 161 10.96 9.85 1.87
C GLY A 161 10.50 9.01 3.06
N LEU A 162 11.44 8.59 3.93
CA LEU A 162 11.10 7.87 5.15
C LEU A 162 10.20 8.69 6.07
N GLN A 163 10.55 9.95 6.34
CA GLN A 163 9.74 10.85 7.17
C GLN A 163 8.31 11.03 6.63
N LEU A 164 8.17 11.14 5.30
CA LEU A 164 6.86 11.19 4.65
C LEU A 164 6.04 9.93 4.92
N LEU A 165 6.65 8.75 4.75
CA LEU A 165 5.97 7.47 4.96
C LEU A 165 5.61 7.24 6.44
N GLU A 166 6.48 7.61 7.36
CA GLU A 166 6.20 7.59 8.81
C GLU A 166 5.02 8.49 9.16
N ALA A 167 4.97 9.69 8.59
CA ALA A 167 3.85 10.61 8.79
C ALA A 167 2.53 10.03 8.25
N GLU A 168 2.55 9.36 7.09
CA GLU A 168 1.35 8.69 6.55
C GLU A 168 0.90 7.53 7.45
N VAL A 169 1.82 6.70 7.94
CA VAL A 169 1.49 5.62 8.89
C VAL A 169 0.88 6.20 10.16
N ASN A 170 1.47 7.25 10.72
CA ASN A 170 0.96 7.88 11.93
C ASN A 170 -0.46 8.44 11.75
N LYS A 171 -0.76 9.06 10.61
CA LYS A 171 -2.15 9.51 10.29
C LYS A 171 -3.12 8.34 10.28
N ILE A 172 -2.76 7.21 9.65
CA ILE A 172 -3.60 6.02 9.60
C ILE A 172 -3.85 5.47 11.01
N LEU A 173 -2.78 5.31 11.81
CA LEU A 173 -2.87 4.72 13.15
C LEU A 173 -3.62 5.62 14.15
N GLN A 174 -3.78 6.91 13.88
CA GLN A 174 -4.58 7.83 14.70
C GLN A 174 -6.09 7.72 14.42
N VAL A 175 -6.50 7.11 13.31
CA VAL A 175 -7.93 6.91 13.01
C VAL A 175 -8.50 5.86 13.95
N LYS A 176 -9.46 6.27 14.78
CA LYS A 176 -10.11 5.38 15.75
C LYS A 176 -11.30 4.68 15.12
N PRO A 177 -11.53 3.40 15.42
CA PRO A 177 -12.75 2.72 15.00
C PRO A 177 -13.98 3.40 15.61
N ILE A 178 -15.08 3.38 14.87
CA ILE A 178 -16.37 3.85 15.37
C ILE A 178 -16.81 2.85 16.44
N SER A 179 -16.90 3.31 17.69
CA SER A 179 -17.36 2.46 18.80
C SER A 179 -18.74 1.91 18.47
N ARG A 180 -18.93 0.58 18.59
CA ARG A 180 -20.28 0.02 18.59
C ARG A 180 -21.03 0.65 19.77
N ILE A 181 -22.07 1.43 19.48
CA ILE A 181 -23.05 1.76 20.52
C ILE A 181 -23.56 0.39 21.00
N LYS A 182 -23.23 0.04 22.23
CA LYS A 182 -23.88 -1.12 22.89
C LYS A 182 -25.36 -0.75 23.02
N ILE A 183 -26.18 -1.33 22.17
CA ILE A 183 -27.64 -1.33 22.33
C ILE A 183 -27.97 -2.35 23.42
#